data_62ab17f3c86bdde2b03548c16147f6a5
#
_entry.id   62ab17f3c86bdde2b03548c16147f6a5
#
_cell.length_a   1.000
_cell.length_b   1.000
_cell.length_c   1.000
_cell.angle_alpha   90.00
_cell.angle_beta   90.00
_cell.angle_gamma   90.00
#
_symmetry.space_group_name_H-M   'P 1'
#
loop_
_entity.id
_entity.type
_entity.pdbx_description
1 polymer ?
#
loop_
_entity_poly.entity_id
_entity_poly.type
_entity_poly.pdbx_seq_one_letter_code
_entity_poly.pdbx_strand_id
1 'polypeptide(L)'
;MHLQHPIAPYQGIPPEDCIFVTNDQMIEIGMGSLTQFWQPELYPENPLHIYLQLDAQPAGRNLLFGALLARAEQIRAQQQPGTHARLYTQLAPENWEMVNFFTKAGFKSDDSEDLYHFPLPIWPALAPVSCNYGSVALRNPQEVQAFLQRLNTYRMTPIDADFLGQCMAMEHFTAIGYYRGGNAVCEALLTGQGSSVTLISLYTRSDYRRQGFAKAILGAAADILRPRGVTQVSTRVYSRNAPQVGLMRAAGGAKVRSVALLPGITL
;
A
#
# COMPACT_ATOMS: atom_id res chain seq x y z
N MET A 1 -5.13 1.47 -35.85
CA MET A 1 -4.54 1.57 -34.50
C MET A 1 -3.53 0.45 -34.32
N HIS A 2 -2.39 0.73 -33.67
CA HIS A 2 -1.28 -0.21 -33.51
C HIS A 2 -0.86 -0.26 -32.04
N LEU A 3 -0.47 -1.46 -31.58
CA LEU A 3 0.12 -1.64 -30.26
C LEU A 3 1.64 -1.75 -30.39
N GLN A 4 2.37 -1.14 -29.47
CA GLN A 4 3.83 -1.12 -29.46
C GLN A 4 4.35 -1.28 -28.03
N HIS A 5 5.45 -2.01 -27.90
CA HIS A 5 6.21 -2.05 -26.64
C HIS A 5 7.36 -1.04 -26.71
N PRO A 6 7.76 -0.42 -25.58
CA PRO A 6 8.97 0.38 -25.54
C PRO A 6 10.20 -0.50 -25.81
N ILE A 7 11.26 0.10 -26.38
CA ILE A 7 12.53 -0.61 -26.66
C ILE A 7 13.32 -0.87 -25.38
N ALA A 8 13.14 -0.03 -24.37
CA ALA A 8 13.82 -0.11 -23.08
C ALA A 8 12.80 0.02 -21.92
N PRO A 9 13.15 -0.34 -20.68
CA PRO A 9 12.26 -0.18 -19.53
C PRO A 9 11.73 1.25 -19.43
N TYR A 10 10.41 1.37 -19.29
CA TYR A 10 9.73 2.65 -19.15
C TYR A 10 9.36 2.88 -17.68
N GLN A 11 9.90 3.93 -17.07
CA GLN A 11 9.72 4.22 -15.64
C GLN A 11 10.00 3.02 -14.71
N GLY A 12 10.99 2.19 -15.06
CA GLY A 12 11.36 0.99 -14.31
C GLY A 12 10.48 -0.24 -14.60
N ILE A 13 9.49 -0.13 -15.48
CA ILE A 13 8.63 -1.25 -15.90
C ILE A 13 9.28 -1.94 -17.11
N PRO A 14 9.38 -3.29 -17.12
CA PRO A 14 9.90 -4.03 -18.25
C PRO A 14 9.13 -3.75 -19.54
N PRO A 15 9.81 -3.77 -20.72
CA PRO A 15 9.16 -3.49 -22.01
C PRO A 15 7.93 -4.36 -22.27
N GLU A 16 7.98 -5.63 -21.93
CA GLU A 16 6.87 -6.59 -22.13
C GLU A 16 5.66 -6.30 -21.25
N ASP A 17 5.82 -5.57 -20.16
CA ASP A 17 4.76 -5.19 -19.21
C ASP A 17 4.27 -3.75 -19.44
N CYS A 18 4.76 -3.08 -20.47
CA CYS A 18 4.34 -1.74 -20.88
C CYS A 18 3.92 -1.71 -22.34
N ILE A 19 2.75 -1.15 -22.65
CA ILE A 19 2.17 -1.14 -23.99
C ILE A 19 1.68 0.27 -24.30
N PHE A 20 2.03 0.76 -25.48
CA PHE A 20 1.50 2.00 -26.06
C PHE A 20 0.50 1.67 -27.17
N VAL A 21 -0.52 2.48 -27.31
CA VAL A 21 -1.44 2.44 -28.44
C VAL A 21 -1.32 3.70 -29.28
N THR A 22 -1.12 3.55 -30.58
CA THR A 22 -1.05 4.64 -31.54
C THR A 22 -2.21 4.59 -32.53
N ASN A 23 -2.58 5.74 -33.06
CA ASN A 23 -3.52 5.82 -34.17
C ASN A 23 -2.83 5.47 -35.52
N ASP A 24 -3.57 5.52 -36.61
CA ASP A 24 -3.05 5.19 -37.95
C ASP A 24 -2.00 6.22 -38.47
N GLN A 25 -1.89 7.37 -37.83
CA GLN A 25 -0.87 8.39 -38.08
C GLN A 25 0.36 8.22 -37.16
N MET A 26 0.45 7.10 -36.42
CA MET A 26 1.50 6.78 -35.44
C MET A 26 1.58 7.78 -34.27
N ILE A 27 0.51 8.51 -34.00
CA ILE A 27 0.39 9.38 -32.82
C ILE A 27 -0.03 8.53 -31.65
N GLU A 28 0.68 8.64 -30.52
CA GLU A 28 0.31 7.98 -29.27
C GLU A 28 -1.01 8.53 -28.74
N ILE A 29 -1.95 7.62 -28.47
CA ILE A 29 -3.28 7.92 -27.93
C ILE A 29 -3.55 7.20 -26.61
N GLY A 30 -2.56 6.49 -26.08
CA GLY A 30 -2.63 5.89 -24.76
C GLY A 30 -1.48 4.96 -24.44
N MET A 31 -1.35 4.72 -23.15
CA MET A 31 -0.36 3.84 -22.55
C MET A 31 -1.00 3.00 -21.45
N GLY A 32 -0.50 1.80 -21.27
CA GLY A 32 -0.83 0.97 -20.13
C GLY A 32 0.33 0.12 -19.67
N SER A 33 0.27 -0.29 -18.42
CA SER A 33 1.33 -1.10 -17.83
C SER A 33 0.81 -2.05 -16.76
N LEU A 34 1.62 -3.08 -16.48
CA LEU A 34 1.40 -4.05 -15.43
C LEU A 34 2.57 -4.04 -14.44
N THR A 35 2.27 -4.06 -13.15
CA THR A 35 3.25 -4.18 -12.09
C THR A 35 2.85 -5.32 -11.16
N GLN A 36 3.80 -6.19 -10.83
CA GLN A 36 3.55 -7.40 -10.05
C GLN A 36 3.96 -7.20 -8.60
N PHE A 37 3.13 -7.70 -7.67
CA PHE A 37 3.41 -7.71 -6.24
C PHE A 37 3.11 -9.11 -5.67
N TRP A 38 4.04 -9.68 -4.93
CA TRP A 38 3.86 -10.95 -4.27
C TRP A 38 3.61 -10.75 -2.78
N GLN A 39 2.38 -11.01 -2.31
CA GLN A 39 1.93 -10.69 -0.95
C GLN A 39 1.13 -11.83 -0.30
N PRO A 40 1.71 -13.03 -0.16
CA PRO A 40 0.98 -14.20 0.37
C PRO A 40 0.54 -14.04 1.83
N GLU A 41 1.27 -13.25 2.62
CA GLU A 41 0.91 -13.02 4.02
C GLU A 41 -0.29 -12.10 4.23
N LEU A 42 -0.55 -11.21 3.27
CA LEU A 42 -1.69 -10.30 3.31
C LEU A 42 -2.91 -10.88 2.60
N TYR A 43 -2.67 -11.59 1.51
CA TYR A 43 -3.71 -12.11 0.61
C TYR A 43 -3.42 -13.56 0.24
N PRO A 44 -3.57 -14.50 1.19
CA PRO A 44 -3.21 -15.91 0.96
C PRO A 44 -4.03 -16.57 -0.17
N GLU A 45 -5.25 -16.10 -0.40
CA GLU A 45 -6.13 -16.64 -1.47
C GLU A 45 -5.70 -16.19 -2.87
N ASN A 46 -5.09 -15.01 -2.98
CA ASN A 46 -4.59 -14.43 -4.22
C ASN A 46 -3.21 -13.80 -3.96
N PRO A 47 -2.16 -14.60 -3.79
CA PRO A 47 -0.85 -14.10 -3.38
C PRO A 47 -0.16 -13.22 -4.42
N LEU A 48 -0.50 -13.38 -5.70
CA LEU A 48 -0.02 -12.55 -6.79
C LEU A 48 -1.04 -11.42 -7.06
N HIS A 49 -0.59 -10.19 -6.86
CA HIS A 49 -1.31 -8.99 -7.22
C HIS A 49 -0.68 -8.36 -8.45
N ILE A 50 -1.48 -8.13 -9.49
CA ILE A 50 -1.07 -7.47 -10.72
C ILE A 50 -1.80 -6.13 -10.78
N TYR A 51 -1.06 -5.04 -10.63
CA TYR A 51 -1.59 -3.69 -10.77
C TYR A 51 -1.61 -3.31 -12.24
N LEU A 52 -2.77 -2.92 -12.74
CA LEU A 52 -3.01 -2.46 -14.09
C LEU A 52 -3.16 -0.94 -14.10
N GLN A 53 -2.26 -0.27 -14.78
CA GLN A 53 -2.40 1.14 -15.14
C GLN A 53 -2.93 1.23 -16.58
N LEU A 54 -3.94 2.05 -16.79
CA LEU A 54 -4.56 2.27 -18.11
C LEU A 54 -4.89 3.75 -18.27
N ASP A 55 -4.15 4.41 -19.13
CA ASP A 55 -4.37 5.80 -19.53
C ASP A 55 -4.47 5.86 -21.06
N ALA A 56 -5.67 5.99 -21.58
CA ALA A 56 -5.90 5.97 -23.02
C ALA A 56 -7.17 6.74 -23.41
N GLN A 57 -7.09 7.39 -24.56
CA GLN A 57 -8.27 7.95 -25.20
C GLN A 57 -9.32 6.86 -25.46
N PRO A 58 -10.62 7.19 -25.45
CA PRO A 58 -11.68 6.20 -25.63
C PRO A 58 -11.50 5.30 -26.88
N ALA A 59 -10.96 5.85 -27.97
CA ALA A 59 -10.73 5.13 -29.22
C ALA A 59 -9.75 3.95 -29.08
N GLY A 60 -8.67 4.11 -28.31
CA GLY A 60 -7.62 3.10 -28.12
C GLY A 60 -7.81 2.22 -26.87
N ARG A 61 -8.71 2.61 -25.97
CA ARG A 61 -8.83 2.03 -24.62
C ARG A 61 -9.12 0.53 -24.63
N ASN A 62 -10.10 0.08 -25.42
CA ASN A 62 -10.47 -1.34 -25.48
C ASN A 62 -9.35 -2.20 -26.04
N LEU A 63 -8.65 -1.73 -27.09
CA LEU A 63 -7.55 -2.45 -27.69
C LEU A 63 -6.39 -2.62 -26.70
N LEU A 64 -6.02 -1.52 -26.05
CA LEU A 64 -4.96 -1.51 -25.04
C LEU A 64 -5.32 -2.37 -23.82
N PHE A 65 -6.55 -2.25 -23.32
CA PHE A 65 -7.04 -3.06 -22.20
C PHE A 65 -7.00 -4.56 -22.51
N GLY A 66 -7.43 -4.97 -23.70
CA GLY A 66 -7.39 -6.37 -24.14
C GLY A 66 -5.96 -6.93 -24.17
N ALA A 67 -4.99 -6.14 -24.65
CA ALA A 67 -3.59 -6.54 -24.67
C ALA A 67 -3.00 -6.67 -23.25
N LEU A 68 -3.32 -5.74 -22.35
CA LEU A 68 -2.90 -5.80 -20.95
C LEU A 68 -3.52 -6.98 -20.21
N LEU A 69 -4.80 -7.31 -20.48
CA LEU A 69 -5.45 -8.48 -19.92
C LEU A 69 -4.76 -9.77 -20.38
N ALA A 70 -4.47 -9.90 -21.67
CA ALA A 70 -3.76 -11.05 -22.22
C ALA A 70 -2.34 -11.18 -21.59
N ARG A 71 -1.66 -10.07 -21.38
CA ARG A 71 -0.35 -10.07 -20.71
C ARG A 71 -0.48 -10.47 -19.24
N ALA A 72 -1.48 -10.00 -18.51
CA ALA A 72 -1.74 -10.39 -17.13
C ALA A 72 -1.98 -11.90 -16.98
N GLU A 73 -2.73 -12.51 -17.91
CA GLU A 73 -2.90 -13.96 -17.98
C GLU A 73 -1.57 -14.70 -18.22
N GLN A 74 -0.69 -14.17 -19.08
CA GLN A 74 0.64 -14.75 -19.29
C GLN A 74 1.47 -14.68 -18.01
N ILE A 75 1.47 -13.54 -17.30
CA ILE A 75 2.17 -13.38 -16.02
C ILE A 75 1.68 -14.43 -15.02
N ARG A 76 0.37 -14.59 -14.89
CA ARG A 76 -0.22 -15.60 -14.01
C ARG A 76 0.17 -17.02 -14.43
N ALA A 77 0.15 -17.34 -15.73
CA ALA A 77 0.50 -18.66 -16.25
C ALA A 77 1.99 -19.04 -16.04
N GLN A 78 2.88 -18.06 -15.85
CA GLN A 78 4.29 -18.28 -15.52
C GLN A 78 4.51 -18.67 -14.05
N GLN A 79 3.48 -18.54 -13.20
CA GLN A 79 3.57 -18.95 -11.80
C GLN A 79 3.30 -20.46 -11.62
N GLN A 80 3.52 -20.95 -10.42
CA GLN A 80 3.24 -22.34 -10.09
C GLN A 80 1.75 -22.69 -10.38
N PRO A 81 1.45 -23.93 -10.82
CA PRO A 81 0.09 -24.38 -11.01
C PRO A 81 -0.77 -24.16 -9.75
N GLY A 82 -1.96 -23.62 -9.92
CA GLY A 82 -2.88 -23.33 -8.81
C GLY A 82 -2.65 -21.99 -8.13
N THR A 83 -1.63 -21.19 -8.53
CA THR A 83 -1.50 -19.81 -8.06
C THR A 83 -2.65 -18.97 -8.62
N HIS A 84 -3.44 -18.38 -7.71
CA HIS A 84 -4.44 -17.37 -8.06
C HIS A 84 -3.81 -15.98 -8.06
N ALA A 85 -4.21 -15.17 -9.02
CA ALA A 85 -3.79 -13.78 -9.14
C ALA A 85 -4.99 -12.84 -9.08
N ARG A 86 -4.81 -11.66 -8.51
CA ARG A 86 -5.77 -10.57 -8.60
C ARG A 86 -5.23 -9.51 -9.56
N LEU A 87 -5.88 -9.33 -10.69
CA LEU A 87 -5.68 -8.16 -11.54
C LEU A 87 -6.56 -7.02 -11.03
N TYR A 88 -5.98 -5.86 -10.73
CA TYR A 88 -6.71 -4.71 -10.19
C TYR A 88 -6.14 -3.40 -10.72
N THR A 89 -6.93 -2.36 -10.64
CA THR A 89 -6.52 -0.97 -10.93
C THR A 89 -6.89 -0.07 -9.76
N GLN A 90 -6.33 1.13 -9.73
CA GLN A 90 -6.66 2.16 -8.74
C GLN A 90 -7.33 3.35 -9.40
N LEU A 91 -8.52 3.69 -8.93
CA LEU A 91 -9.33 4.77 -9.49
C LEU A 91 -9.72 5.77 -8.41
N ALA A 92 -9.73 7.04 -8.75
CA ALA A 92 -10.40 8.04 -7.91
C ALA A 92 -11.90 7.71 -7.80
N PRO A 93 -12.53 7.80 -6.61
CA PRO A 93 -13.94 7.48 -6.44
C PRO A 93 -14.88 8.28 -7.35
N GLU A 94 -14.44 9.47 -7.76
CA GLU A 94 -15.20 10.40 -8.62
C GLU A 94 -15.06 10.07 -10.12
N ASN A 95 -14.15 9.18 -10.50
CA ASN A 95 -13.92 8.82 -11.91
C ASN A 95 -14.93 7.76 -12.39
N TRP A 96 -16.19 8.16 -12.47
CA TRP A 96 -17.31 7.28 -12.84
C TRP A 96 -17.16 6.66 -14.22
N GLU A 97 -16.50 7.35 -15.16
CA GLU A 97 -16.25 6.80 -16.51
C GLU A 97 -15.42 5.54 -16.42
N MET A 98 -14.28 5.58 -15.73
CA MET A 98 -13.39 4.44 -15.60
C MET A 98 -13.96 3.36 -14.68
N VAL A 99 -14.68 3.74 -13.62
CA VAL A 99 -15.41 2.77 -12.78
C VAL A 99 -16.40 1.97 -13.62
N ASN A 100 -17.21 2.64 -14.44
CA ASN A 100 -18.15 1.97 -15.33
C ASN A 100 -17.45 1.13 -16.41
N PHE A 101 -16.35 1.60 -16.98
CA PHE A 101 -15.55 0.85 -17.94
C PHE A 101 -15.09 -0.49 -17.35
N PHE A 102 -14.44 -0.48 -16.19
CA PHE A 102 -13.94 -1.68 -15.55
C PHE A 102 -15.08 -2.59 -15.05
N THR A 103 -16.17 -2.02 -14.54
CA THR A 103 -17.35 -2.81 -14.15
C THR A 103 -17.94 -3.59 -15.33
N LYS A 104 -18.07 -2.96 -16.51
CA LYS A 104 -18.52 -3.63 -17.75
C LYS A 104 -17.52 -4.70 -18.23
N ALA A 105 -16.23 -4.55 -17.92
CA ALA A 105 -15.20 -5.54 -18.18
C ALA A 105 -15.17 -6.68 -17.13
N GLY A 106 -16.10 -6.71 -16.16
CA GLY A 106 -16.22 -7.77 -15.16
C GLY A 106 -15.42 -7.52 -13.86
N PHE A 107 -14.77 -6.36 -13.72
CA PHE A 107 -14.07 -6.02 -12.49
C PHE A 107 -15.09 -5.71 -11.37
N LYS A 108 -14.82 -6.23 -10.17
CA LYS A 108 -15.62 -5.98 -8.98
C LYS A 108 -14.99 -4.89 -8.14
N SER A 109 -15.77 -3.89 -7.74
CA SER A 109 -15.34 -2.84 -6.81
C SER A 109 -15.48 -3.33 -5.37
N ASP A 110 -14.77 -4.40 -5.03
CA ASP A 110 -14.81 -5.10 -3.74
C ASP A 110 -13.65 -4.72 -2.82
N ASP A 111 -12.81 -3.77 -3.22
CA ASP A 111 -11.72 -3.24 -2.42
C ASP A 111 -11.57 -1.73 -2.61
N SER A 112 -11.03 -1.07 -1.59
CA SER A 112 -10.78 0.37 -1.57
C SER A 112 -9.59 0.69 -0.67
N GLU A 113 -8.92 1.79 -0.95
CA GLU A 113 -8.03 2.44 -0.01
C GLU A 113 -8.84 3.45 0.81
N ASP A 114 -8.95 3.19 2.11
CA ASP A 114 -9.79 3.96 3.03
C ASP A 114 -8.95 4.82 3.97
N LEU A 115 -9.33 6.09 4.11
CA LEU A 115 -8.77 6.98 5.10
C LEU A 115 -9.45 6.76 6.45
N TYR A 116 -8.65 6.46 7.47
CA TYR A 116 -9.07 6.37 8.86
C TYR A 116 -8.49 7.52 9.68
N HIS A 117 -9.27 8.02 10.63
CA HIS A 117 -8.84 8.99 11.63
C HIS A 117 -8.99 8.39 13.03
N PHE A 118 -8.01 8.67 13.88
CA PHE A 118 -8.03 8.38 15.31
C PHE A 118 -7.93 9.68 16.08
N PRO A 119 -8.90 10.01 16.96
CA PRO A 119 -8.73 11.09 17.93
C PRO A 119 -7.70 10.67 18.99
N LEU A 120 -6.90 11.61 19.45
CA LEU A 120 -6.03 11.38 20.61
C LEU A 120 -6.74 11.81 21.90
N PRO A 121 -6.57 11.08 23.02
CA PRO A 121 -5.69 9.94 23.21
C PRO A 121 -6.24 8.64 22.62
N ILE A 122 -5.35 7.77 22.16
CA ILE A 122 -5.67 6.37 21.89
C ILE A 122 -5.59 5.64 23.23
N TRP A 123 -6.64 4.88 23.59
CA TRP A 123 -6.64 4.13 24.86
C TRP A 123 -5.50 3.12 24.87
N PRO A 124 -4.57 3.20 25.87
CA PRO A 124 -3.41 2.34 25.91
C PRO A 124 -3.83 0.87 26.04
N ALA A 125 -3.23 0.02 25.23
CA ALA A 125 -3.11 -1.39 25.57
C ALA A 125 -1.95 -1.52 26.57
N LEU A 126 -2.04 -2.47 27.51
CA LEU A 126 -0.91 -2.79 28.37
C LEU A 126 0.31 -3.11 27.51
N ALA A 127 1.43 -2.46 27.80
CA ALA A 127 2.70 -2.74 27.13
C ALA A 127 3.07 -4.21 27.39
N PRO A 128 3.49 -4.94 26.37
CA PRO A 128 3.90 -6.34 26.55
C PRO A 128 5.12 -6.44 27.46
N VAL A 129 5.03 -7.14 28.54
CA VAL A 129 5.97 -7.17 29.69
C VAL A 129 7.37 -7.71 29.31
N SER A 130 7.53 -8.37 28.15
CA SER A 130 8.78 -9.05 27.77
C SER A 130 9.60 -8.34 26.69
N CYS A 131 9.27 -7.09 26.36
CA CYS A 131 9.92 -6.34 25.29
C CYS A 131 10.40 -4.97 25.77
N ASN A 132 11.56 -4.54 25.27
CA ASN A 132 12.05 -3.19 25.46
C ASN A 132 11.36 -2.24 24.47
N TYR A 133 10.95 -1.08 24.94
CA TYR A 133 10.40 -0.01 24.12
C TYR A 133 11.47 1.05 23.86
N GLY A 134 11.50 1.62 22.65
CA GLY A 134 12.43 2.70 22.31
C GLY A 134 12.24 3.27 20.91
N SER A 135 13.00 4.32 20.63
CA SER A 135 13.11 4.87 19.28
C SER A 135 13.84 3.90 18.35
N VAL A 136 13.43 3.90 17.10
CA VAL A 136 14.13 3.14 16.06
C VAL A 136 15.50 3.77 15.80
N ALA A 137 16.54 2.97 15.73
CA ALA A 137 17.87 3.44 15.35
C ALA A 137 17.92 3.70 13.85
N LEU A 138 18.32 4.91 13.46
CA LEU A 138 18.45 5.38 12.08
C LEU A 138 19.76 6.17 11.88
N ARG A 139 20.85 5.72 12.52
CA ARG A 139 22.12 6.44 12.61
C ARG A 139 23.03 6.24 11.41
N ASN A 140 22.81 5.16 10.66
CA ASN A 140 23.64 4.78 9.53
C ASN A 140 22.81 4.11 8.43
N PRO A 141 23.30 3.99 7.18
CA PRO A 141 22.56 3.40 6.08
C PRO A 141 22.07 1.97 6.32
N GLN A 142 22.80 1.16 7.08
CA GLN A 142 22.42 -0.23 7.38
C GLN A 142 21.19 -0.29 8.28
N GLU A 143 21.14 0.56 9.32
CA GLU A 143 19.96 0.68 10.21
C GLU A 143 18.74 1.17 9.44
N VAL A 144 18.90 2.17 8.56
CA VAL A 144 17.84 2.69 7.68
C VAL A 144 17.33 1.59 6.76
N GLN A 145 18.22 0.86 6.09
CA GLN A 145 17.82 -0.22 5.18
C GLN A 145 17.08 -1.34 5.90
N ALA A 146 17.56 -1.75 7.08
CA ALA A 146 16.92 -2.78 7.88
C ALA A 146 15.52 -2.34 8.37
N PHE A 147 15.35 -1.07 8.73
CA PHE A 147 14.04 -0.51 9.09
C PHE A 147 13.08 -0.48 7.90
N LEU A 148 13.53 0.04 6.75
CA LEU A 148 12.74 0.08 5.52
C LEU A 148 12.30 -1.33 5.08
N GLN A 149 13.20 -2.31 5.14
CA GLN A 149 12.87 -3.70 4.81
C GLN A 149 11.72 -4.23 5.68
N ARG A 150 11.74 -3.98 6.99
CA ARG A 150 10.67 -4.39 7.90
C ARG A 150 9.36 -3.63 7.62
N LEU A 151 9.40 -2.31 7.47
CA LEU A 151 8.21 -1.51 7.15
C LEU A 151 7.54 -1.93 5.84
N ASN A 152 8.34 -2.32 4.86
CA ASN A 152 7.87 -2.72 3.52
C ASN A 152 7.35 -4.16 3.46
N THR A 153 7.57 -4.99 4.51
CA THR A 153 7.13 -6.39 4.52
C THR A 153 5.64 -6.56 4.21
N TYR A 154 4.80 -5.59 4.61
CA TYR A 154 3.33 -5.66 4.44
C TYR A 154 2.78 -4.48 3.65
N ARG A 155 3.59 -3.89 2.76
CA ARG A 155 3.17 -2.76 1.93
C ARG A 155 3.08 -3.17 0.47
N MET A 156 1.99 -2.78 -0.20
CA MET A 156 1.86 -2.90 -1.66
C MET A 156 2.81 -1.92 -2.39
N THR A 157 2.92 -0.70 -1.86
CA THR A 157 3.84 0.32 -2.37
C THR A 157 4.97 0.51 -1.38
N PRO A 158 6.19 0.03 -1.69
CA PRO A 158 7.35 0.22 -0.82
C PRO A 158 7.69 1.70 -0.64
N ILE A 159 8.20 2.03 0.55
CA ILE A 159 8.84 3.32 0.84
C ILE A 159 10.35 3.16 0.73
N ASP A 160 11.01 4.16 0.20
CA ASP A 160 12.45 4.23 0.02
C ASP A 160 13.13 5.16 1.03
N ALA A 161 14.44 5.32 0.90
CA ALA A 161 15.24 6.16 1.79
C ALA A 161 14.93 7.65 1.59
N ASP A 162 14.62 8.07 0.36
CA ASP A 162 14.30 9.47 0.05
C ASP A 162 12.98 9.87 0.70
N PHE A 163 11.96 9.03 0.59
CA PHE A 163 10.68 9.25 1.26
C PHE A 163 10.85 9.25 2.80
N LEU A 164 11.64 8.32 3.34
CA LEU A 164 11.96 8.34 4.79
C LEU A 164 12.67 9.63 5.19
N GLY A 165 13.61 10.12 4.37
CA GLY A 165 14.28 11.41 4.58
C GLY A 165 13.30 12.58 4.61
N GLN A 166 12.31 12.60 3.71
CA GLN A 166 11.23 13.59 3.73
C GLN A 166 10.39 13.48 5.03
N CYS A 167 10.07 12.27 5.47
CA CYS A 167 9.38 12.05 6.75
C CYS A 167 10.18 12.59 7.93
N MET A 168 11.50 12.37 7.95
CA MET A 168 12.39 12.85 9.02
C MET A 168 12.51 14.38 9.09
N ALA A 169 12.29 15.06 7.97
CA ALA A 169 12.30 16.52 7.89
C ALA A 169 10.99 17.17 8.37
N MET A 170 9.94 16.39 8.62
CA MET A 170 8.67 16.93 9.10
C MET A 170 8.72 17.30 10.57
N GLU A 171 7.87 18.26 10.99
CA GLU A 171 7.78 18.75 12.38
C GLU A 171 7.57 17.63 13.40
N HIS A 172 6.69 16.69 13.08
CA HIS A 172 6.40 15.53 13.90
C HIS A 172 6.91 14.27 13.21
N PHE A 173 8.15 13.91 13.48
CA PHE A 173 8.70 12.62 13.13
C PHE A 173 8.74 11.71 14.36
N THR A 174 8.17 10.50 14.23
CA THR A 174 8.14 9.50 15.30
C THR A 174 8.34 8.11 14.71
N ALA A 175 9.50 7.51 14.95
CA ALA A 175 9.82 6.13 14.62
C ALA A 175 10.13 5.38 15.92
N ILE A 176 9.26 4.47 16.33
CA ILE A 176 9.30 3.77 17.63
C ILE A 176 9.08 2.27 17.45
N GLY A 177 9.56 1.49 18.40
CA GLY A 177 9.44 0.04 18.34
C GLY A 177 9.46 -0.66 19.69
N TYR A 178 8.96 -1.90 19.68
CA TYR A 178 9.18 -2.91 20.71
C TYR A 178 10.22 -3.92 20.22
N TYR A 179 11.16 -4.25 21.09
CA TYR A 179 12.31 -5.11 20.79
C TYR A 179 12.44 -6.23 21.80
N ARG A 180 12.82 -7.42 21.34
CA ARG A 180 13.13 -8.58 22.19
C ARG A 180 14.47 -9.18 21.76
N GLY A 181 15.45 -9.23 22.69
CA GLY A 181 16.79 -9.70 22.35
C GLY A 181 17.45 -8.91 21.22
N GLY A 182 17.20 -7.60 21.13
CA GLY A 182 17.71 -6.74 20.05
C GLY A 182 16.94 -6.81 18.73
N ASN A 183 16.02 -7.75 18.57
CA ASN A 183 15.23 -7.89 17.34
C ASN A 183 13.93 -7.10 17.42
N ALA A 184 13.55 -6.46 16.32
CA ALA A 184 12.27 -5.76 16.20
C ALA A 184 11.09 -6.74 16.25
N VAL A 185 10.14 -6.45 17.15
CA VAL A 185 8.88 -7.19 17.31
C VAL A 185 7.74 -6.43 16.65
N CYS A 186 7.67 -5.12 16.91
CA CYS A 186 6.68 -4.23 16.34
C CYS A 186 7.30 -2.84 16.18
N GLU A 187 7.10 -2.21 15.04
CA GLU A 187 7.60 -0.85 14.77
C GLU A 187 6.52 -0.01 14.09
N ALA A 188 6.52 1.29 14.38
CA ALA A 188 5.61 2.24 13.74
C ALA A 188 6.40 3.48 13.29
N LEU A 189 6.01 3.99 12.12
CA LEU A 189 6.48 5.25 11.55
C LEU A 189 5.30 6.21 11.41
N LEU A 190 5.38 7.34 12.10
CA LEU A 190 4.42 8.43 12.02
C LEU A 190 5.13 9.73 11.65
N THR A 191 4.48 10.55 10.84
CA THR A 191 5.01 11.86 10.45
C THR A 191 3.88 12.85 10.14
N GLY A 192 4.13 14.15 10.32
CA GLY A 192 3.14 15.18 10.04
C GLY A 192 3.55 16.57 10.49
N GLN A 193 2.59 17.48 10.46
CA GLN A 193 2.76 18.89 10.83
C GLN A 193 1.55 19.39 11.62
N GLY A 194 1.76 20.37 12.49
CA GLY A 194 0.71 21.02 13.26
C GLY A 194 -0.05 20.03 14.15
N SER A 195 -1.36 19.99 14.07
CA SER A 195 -2.21 19.16 14.93
C SER A 195 -2.51 17.76 14.38
N SER A 196 -1.96 17.38 13.23
CA SER A 196 -2.26 16.10 12.56
C SER A 196 -1.00 15.37 12.11
N VAL A 197 -0.96 14.07 12.34
CA VAL A 197 0.09 13.17 11.82
C VAL A 197 -0.51 12.02 11.04
N THR A 198 0.29 11.45 10.16
CA THR A 198 -0.06 10.24 9.40
C THR A 198 0.76 9.06 9.91
N LEU A 199 0.09 7.97 10.26
CA LEU A 199 0.72 6.67 10.45
C LEU A 199 1.07 6.13 9.05
N ILE A 200 2.34 6.20 8.70
CA ILE A 200 2.87 5.80 7.39
C ILE A 200 2.96 4.29 7.28
N SER A 201 3.46 3.64 8.33
CA SER A 201 3.59 2.18 8.35
C SER A 201 3.56 1.64 9.78
N LEU A 202 3.07 0.43 9.91
CA LEU A 202 3.10 -0.35 11.13
C LEU A 202 3.51 -1.78 10.80
N TYR A 203 4.64 -2.20 11.34
CA TYR A 203 5.17 -3.55 11.24
C TYR A 203 4.88 -4.31 12.53
N THR A 204 4.46 -5.57 12.42
CA THR A 204 4.46 -6.52 13.54
C THR A 204 4.90 -7.87 12.99
N ARG A 205 5.96 -8.41 13.55
CA ARG A 205 6.50 -9.72 13.19
C ARG A 205 5.43 -10.80 13.35
N SER A 206 5.36 -11.75 12.43
CA SER A 206 4.24 -12.71 12.31
C SER A 206 3.96 -13.49 13.60
N ASP A 207 5.03 -13.96 14.28
CA ASP A 207 4.96 -14.72 15.54
C ASP A 207 4.51 -13.91 16.77
N TYR A 208 4.43 -12.56 16.64
CA TYR A 208 3.95 -11.64 17.67
C TYR A 208 2.60 -10.99 17.34
N ARG A 209 1.99 -11.37 16.24
CA ARG A 209 0.66 -10.86 15.88
C ARG A 209 -0.39 -11.32 16.89
N ARG A 210 -1.49 -10.56 16.99
CA ARG A 210 -2.64 -10.83 17.88
C ARG A 210 -2.30 -10.83 19.39
N GLN A 211 -1.12 -10.36 19.77
CA GLN A 211 -0.67 -10.23 21.16
C GLN A 211 -0.75 -8.78 21.69
N GLY A 212 -1.43 -7.87 20.97
CA GLY A 212 -1.67 -6.50 21.41
C GLY A 212 -0.57 -5.49 21.08
N PHE A 213 0.58 -5.92 20.50
CA PHE A 213 1.72 -5.04 20.20
C PHE A 213 1.37 -3.84 19.32
N ALA A 214 0.60 -4.07 18.25
CA ALA A 214 0.21 -3.01 17.33
C ALA A 214 -0.66 -1.94 18.02
N LYS A 215 -1.57 -2.33 18.92
CA LYS A 215 -2.37 -1.37 19.70
C LYS A 215 -1.51 -0.65 20.74
N ALA A 216 -0.59 -1.38 21.41
CA ALA A 216 0.30 -0.80 22.40
C ALA A 216 1.23 0.27 21.80
N ILE A 217 1.78 0.02 20.58
CA ILE A 217 2.68 0.99 19.95
C ILE A 217 1.93 2.24 19.46
N LEU A 218 0.67 2.10 19.04
CA LEU A 218 -0.18 3.24 18.70
C LEU A 218 -0.49 4.10 19.95
N GLY A 219 -0.75 3.47 21.10
CA GLY A 219 -0.91 4.17 22.37
C GLY A 219 0.37 4.93 22.78
N ALA A 220 1.53 4.26 22.68
CA ALA A 220 2.82 4.89 22.96
C ALA A 220 3.13 6.07 22.02
N ALA A 221 2.80 5.95 20.73
CA ALA A 221 2.90 7.06 19.79
C ALA A 221 2.00 8.24 20.19
N ALA A 222 0.76 7.95 20.60
CA ALA A 222 -0.18 8.98 21.06
C ALA A 222 0.34 9.74 22.28
N ASP A 223 0.98 9.05 23.25
CA ASP A 223 1.57 9.65 24.43
C ASP A 223 2.76 10.58 24.11
N ILE A 224 3.52 10.28 23.05
CA ILE A 224 4.60 11.14 22.53
C ILE A 224 4.04 12.37 21.82
N LEU A 225 2.99 12.19 21.01
CA LEU A 225 2.51 13.21 20.08
C LEU A 225 1.56 14.22 20.75
N ARG A 226 0.73 13.77 21.70
CA ARG A 226 -0.23 14.64 22.42
C ARG A 226 0.43 15.86 23.11
N PRO A 227 1.53 15.73 23.84
CA PRO A 227 2.20 16.90 24.44
C PRO A 227 2.77 17.89 23.41
N ARG A 228 2.94 17.46 22.16
CA ARG A 228 3.39 18.28 21.04
C ARG A 228 2.24 18.98 20.30
N GLY A 229 1.01 18.93 20.82
CA GLY A 229 -0.16 19.57 20.23
C GLY A 229 -0.86 18.76 19.15
N VAL A 230 -0.45 17.52 18.88
CA VAL A 230 -1.15 16.64 17.93
C VAL A 230 -2.46 16.16 18.55
N THR A 231 -3.56 16.33 17.82
CA THR A 231 -4.91 15.92 18.25
C THR A 231 -5.47 14.76 17.45
N GLN A 232 -4.88 14.47 16.28
CA GLN A 232 -5.39 13.46 15.34
C GLN A 232 -4.27 12.69 14.66
N VAL A 233 -4.47 11.38 14.55
CA VAL A 233 -3.67 10.51 13.68
C VAL A 233 -4.54 10.05 12.51
N SER A 234 -4.00 10.11 11.30
CA SER A 234 -4.62 9.54 10.09
C SER A 234 -3.83 8.35 9.58
N THR A 235 -4.48 7.47 8.83
CA THR A 235 -3.79 6.40 8.08
C THR A 235 -4.66 5.94 6.92
N ARG A 236 -4.01 5.32 5.91
CA ARG A 236 -4.70 4.68 4.79
C ARG A 236 -4.64 3.17 4.97
N VAL A 237 -5.74 2.51 4.70
CA VAL A 237 -5.90 1.06 4.89
C VAL A 237 -6.67 0.49 3.71
N TYR A 238 -6.18 -0.62 3.16
CA TYR A 238 -6.94 -1.37 2.16
C TYR A 238 -8.11 -2.11 2.84
N SER A 239 -9.31 -1.97 2.31
CA SER A 239 -10.54 -2.50 2.92
C SER A 239 -10.53 -4.03 3.03
N ARG A 240 -9.84 -4.74 2.15
CA ARG A 240 -9.64 -6.20 2.21
C ARG A 240 -8.59 -6.65 3.22
N ASN A 241 -7.78 -5.74 3.74
CA ASN A 241 -6.82 -6.06 4.79
C ASN A 241 -7.52 -6.14 6.16
N ALA A 242 -8.26 -7.22 6.39
CA ALA A 242 -9.05 -7.42 7.61
C ALA A 242 -8.25 -7.24 8.91
N PRO A 243 -6.98 -7.69 9.04
CA PRO A 243 -6.16 -7.42 10.22
C PRO A 243 -5.93 -5.91 10.48
N GLN A 244 -5.64 -5.13 9.44
CA GLN A 244 -5.46 -3.68 9.59
C GLN A 244 -6.77 -2.99 9.93
N VAL A 245 -7.86 -3.30 9.22
CA VAL A 245 -9.20 -2.76 9.51
C VAL A 245 -9.61 -3.07 10.95
N GLY A 246 -9.38 -4.31 11.41
CA GLY A 246 -9.63 -4.72 12.80
C GLY A 246 -8.81 -3.92 13.81
N LEU A 247 -7.54 -3.66 13.53
CA LEU A 247 -6.67 -2.83 14.38
C LEU A 247 -7.18 -1.38 14.44
N MET A 248 -7.56 -0.81 13.28
CA MET A 248 -8.09 0.57 13.23
C MET A 248 -9.30 0.72 14.14
N ARG A 249 -10.27 -0.19 14.03
CA ARG A 249 -11.46 -0.20 14.90
C ARG A 249 -11.11 -0.40 16.38
N ALA A 250 -10.21 -1.33 16.68
CA ALA A 250 -9.77 -1.61 18.06
C ALA A 250 -9.00 -0.45 18.70
N ALA A 251 -8.37 0.41 17.90
CA ALA A 251 -7.70 1.63 18.34
C ALA A 251 -8.64 2.85 18.43
N GLY A 252 -9.94 2.69 18.15
CA GLY A 252 -10.94 3.75 18.17
C GLY A 252 -10.95 4.60 16.89
N GLY A 253 -10.33 4.12 15.82
CA GLY A 253 -10.33 4.79 14.52
C GLY A 253 -11.64 4.63 13.77
N ALA A 254 -12.06 5.70 13.09
CA ALA A 254 -13.23 5.73 12.23
C ALA A 254 -12.82 5.94 10.77
N LYS A 255 -13.45 5.21 9.86
CA LYS A 255 -13.34 5.47 8.42
C LYS A 255 -13.97 6.81 8.10
N VAL A 256 -13.23 7.67 7.43
CA VAL A 256 -13.69 9.00 7.00
C VAL A 256 -14.26 8.94 5.58
N ARG A 257 -13.47 8.36 4.66
CA ARG A 257 -13.87 8.20 3.26
C ARG A 257 -12.99 7.15 2.58
N SER A 258 -13.40 6.66 1.43
CA SER A 258 -12.52 6.00 0.49
C SER A 258 -11.73 7.06 -0.27
N VAL A 259 -10.42 6.87 -0.41
CA VAL A 259 -9.52 7.77 -1.16
C VAL A 259 -9.23 7.20 -2.53
N ALA A 260 -9.37 5.87 -2.70
CA ALA A 260 -9.32 5.20 -3.98
C ALA A 260 -10.23 3.97 -3.97
N LEU A 261 -10.79 3.63 -5.13
CA LEU A 261 -11.41 2.34 -5.41
C LEU A 261 -10.37 1.44 -6.08
N LEU A 262 -10.42 0.15 -5.75
CA LEU A 262 -9.51 -0.86 -6.30
C LEU A 262 -10.31 -1.98 -6.98
N PRO A 263 -11.04 -1.66 -8.07
CA PRO A 263 -11.75 -2.70 -8.79
C PRO A 263 -10.80 -3.76 -9.34
N GLY A 264 -11.20 -5.03 -9.27
CA GLY A 264 -10.35 -6.12 -9.73
C GLY A 264 -11.12 -7.38 -10.08
N ILE A 265 -10.39 -8.31 -10.73
CA ILE A 265 -10.84 -9.66 -11.06
C ILE A 265 -9.80 -10.67 -10.59
N THR A 266 -10.23 -11.89 -10.33
CA THR A 266 -9.33 -13.04 -10.12
C THR A 266 -9.03 -13.69 -11.47
N LEU A 267 -7.73 -13.93 -11.73
CA LEU A 267 -7.22 -14.64 -12.89
C LEU A 267 -6.93 -16.10 -12.56
#